data_6c433e8f24acd9a692aa7ccc5a20e6bb
#
_entry.id   6c433e8f24acd9a692aa7ccc5a20e6bb
#
_cell.length_a   1.000
_cell.length_b   1.000
_cell.length_c   1.000
_cell.angle_alpha   90.00
_cell.angle_beta   90.00
_cell.angle_gamma   90.00
#
_symmetry.space_group_name_H-M   'P 1'
#
loop_
_entity.id
_entity.type
_entity.pdbx_description
1 polymer ?
#
loop_
_entity_poly.entity_id
_entity_poly.type
_entity_poly.pdbx_seq_one_letter_code
_entity_poly.pdbx_strand_id
1 'polypeptide(L)'
;MDANGILQILIFIALIVALTPLIGGFMARVFQGEKTILSPVLGPIERGIYKICGVSPEREQHWSAYALSVLAFSLLGVLTLYGLQRLQGLLPLNPADMTAVAPDLAFNTAVSFVTNTNWQNYGGESTMSYLTQMVGLNVHNFLSAAAGIAVAAALIRSFARRQSRTVGNFWVDVTRVTLYVLLPLCFLGAMVLVWQGVPQNVNAYSVGTTLDGAKQVFAQGPVGSQMWC
;
A
#
# COMPACT_ATOMS: atom_id res chain seq x y z
N MET A 1 32.34 -11.90 4.05
CA MET A 1 31.60 -10.73 4.61
C MET A 1 32.59 -9.94 5.46
N ASP A 2 32.64 -8.65 5.29
CA ASP A 2 33.45 -7.76 6.12
C ASP A 2 32.77 -7.50 7.49
N ALA A 3 33.52 -6.96 8.44
CA ALA A 3 32.99 -6.70 9.79
C ALA A 3 31.79 -5.74 9.77
N ASN A 4 31.79 -4.77 8.85
CA ASN A 4 30.67 -3.82 8.70
C ASN A 4 29.39 -4.52 8.24
N GLY A 5 29.46 -5.47 7.31
CA GLY A 5 28.30 -6.23 6.86
C GLY A 5 27.71 -7.09 7.96
N ILE A 6 28.54 -7.74 8.77
CA ILE A 6 28.08 -8.51 9.94
C ILE A 6 27.41 -7.58 10.97
N LEU A 7 28.01 -6.43 11.26
CA LEU A 7 27.46 -5.45 12.20
C LEU A 7 26.08 -4.94 11.74
N GLN A 8 25.91 -4.63 10.45
CA GLN A 8 24.63 -4.21 9.89
C GLN A 8 23.55 -5.28 10.07
N ILE A 9 23.86 -6.55 9.81
CA ILE A 9 22.92 -7.66 10.01
C ILE A 9 22.53 -7.77 11.49
N LEU A 10 23.50 -7.71 12.40
CA LEU A 10 23.25 -7.81 13.84
C LEU A 10 22.38 -6.66 14.34
N ILE A 11 22.65 -5.43 13.91
CA ILE A 11 21.83 -4.26 14.25
C ILE A 11 20.41 -4.42 13.71
N PHE A 12 20.25 -4.87 12.46
CA PHE A 12 18.96 -5.09 11.85
C PHE A 12 18.13 -6.13 12.62
N ILE A 13 18.73 -7.28 12.95
CA ILE A 13 18.06 -8.32 13.74
C ILE A 13 17.70 -7.81 15.14
N ALA A 14 18.61 -7.12 15.81
CA ALA A 14 18.39 -6.56 17.14
C ALA A 14 17.21 -5.56 17.14
N LEU A 15 17.13 -4.69 16.13
CA LEU A 15 16.03 -3.74 15.97
C LEU A 15 14.69 -4.46 15.73
N ILE A 16 14.64 -5.48 14.87
CA ILE A 16 13.42 -6.27 14.66
C ILE A 16 12.96 -6.91 15.97
N VAL A 17 13.85 -7.59 16.69
CA VAL A 17 13.51 -8.25 17.95
C VAL A 17 13.03 -7.25 19.00
N ALA A 18 13.68 -6.10 19.11
CA ALA A 18 13.30 -5.05 20.07
C ALA A 18 11.94 -4.39 19.72
N LEU A 19 11.65 -4.18 18.45
CA LEU A 19 10.41 -3.54 18.00
C LEU A 19 9.21 -4.50 17.93
N THR A 20 9.43 -5.80 17.78
CA THR A 20 8.37 -6.81 17.65
C THR A 20 7.34 -6.77 18.78
N PRO A 21 7.69 -6.77 20.07
CA PRO A 21 6.69 -6.73 21.15
C PRO A 21 5.91 -5.42 21.17
N LEU A 22 6.53 -4.30 20.80
CA LEU A 22 5.88 -2.98 20.78
C LEU A 22 4.87 -2.89 19.63
N ILE A 23 5.31 -3.17 18.40
CA ILE A 23 4.46 -3.09 17.20
C ILE A 23 3.43 -4.22 17.21
N GLY A 24 3.83 -5.44 17.53
CA GLY A 24 2.92 -6.58 17.60
C GLY A 24 1.83 -6.40 18.65
N GLY A 25 2.17 -5.88 19.83
CA GLY A 25 1.19 -5.56 20.87
C GLY A 25 0.21 -4.45 20.43
N PHE A 26 0.69 -3.45 19.70
CA PHE A 26 -0.17 -2.43 19.11
C PHE A 26 -1.11 -3.02 18.04
N MET A 27 -0.58 -3.82 17.11
CA MET A 27 -1.38 -4.50 16.08
C MET A 27 -2.44 -5.42 16.66
N ALA A 28 -2.09 -6.18 17.71
CA ALA A 28 -3.05 -7.05 18.40
C ALA A 28 -4.24 -6.26 18.94
N ARG A 29 -4.00 -5.13 19.61
CA ARG A 29 -5.07 -4.23 20.09
C ARG A 29 -5.93 -3.66 18.94
N VAL A 30 -5.32 -3.26 17.84
CA VAL A 30 -6.02 -2.78 16.64
C VAL A 30 -6.97 -3.85 16.11
N PHE A 31 -6.49 -5.08 15.93
CA PHE A 31 -7.31 -6.19 15.43
C PHE A 31 -8.40 -6.65 16.41
N GLN A 32 -8.20 -6.48 17.72
CA GLN A 32 -9.22 -6.74 18.74
C GLN A 32 -10.25 -5.61 18.87
N GLY A 33 -10.01 -4.49 18.20
CA GLY A 33 -10.91 -3.33 18.27
C GLY A 33 -10.78 -2.52 19.55
N GLU A 34 -9.67 -2.69 20.27
CA GLU A 34 -9.38 -1.94 21.47
C GLU A 34 -9.01 -0.47 21.15
N LYS A 35 -9.25 0.40 22.10
CA LYS A 35 -8.87 1.82 21.98
C LYS A 35 -7.35 1.95 21.94
N THR A 36 -6.86 2.67 20.94
CA THR A 36 -5.45 3.00 20.77
C THR A 36 -5.25 4.52 20.87
N ILE A 37 -4.00 4.96 20.90
CA ILE A 37 -3.64 6.40 20.90
C ILE A 37 -4.21 7.12 19.68
N LEU A 38 -4.36 6.42 18.55
CA LEU A 38 -4.88 6.98 17.29
C LEU A 38 -6.42 6.97 17.22
N SER A 39 -7.11 6.25 18.11
CA SER A 39 -8.57 6.12 18.07
C SER A 39 -9.35 7.42 18.16
N PRO A 40 -8.93 8.48 18.87
CA PRO A 40 -9.65 9.76 18.88
C PRO A 40 -9.73 10.42 17.51
N VAL A 41 -8.67 10.28 16.69
CA VAL A 41 -8.56 10.90 15.36
C VAL A 41 -9.11 9.97 14.28
N LEU A 42 -8.69 8.71 14.28
CA LEU A 42 -9.02 7.74 13.21
C LEU A 42 -10.37 7.04 13.42
N GLY A 43 -10.86 6.95 14.64
CA GLY A 43 -12.14 6.30 14.94
C GLY A 43 -13.35 6.92 14.24
N PRO A 44 -13.49 8.26 14.14
CA PRO A 44 -14.54 8.87 13.33
C PRO A 44 -14.45 8.47 11.85
N ILE A 45 -13.25 8.42 11.29
CA ILE A 45 -12.99 8.02 9.90
C ILE A 45 -13.37 6.54 9.70
N GLU A 46 -12.92 5.67 10.58
CA GLU A 46 -13.26 4.23 10.59
C GLU A 46 -14.78 4.01 10.57
N ARG A 47 -15.50 4.66 11.48
CA ARG A 47 -16.97 4.59 11.54
C ARG A 47 -17.64 5.16 10.29
N GLY A 48 -17.09 6.22 9.72
CA GLY A 48 -17.55 6.79 8.45
C GLY A 48 -17.44 5.78 7.29
N ILE A 49 -16.30 5.11 7.17
CA ILE A 49 -16.07 4.06 6.17
C ILE A 49 -17.07 2.92 6.36
N TYR A 50 -17.24 2.41 7.58
CA TYR A 50 -18.20 1.34 7.86
C TYR A 50 -19.63 1.72 7.51
N LYS A 51 -20.04 2.94 7.81
CA LYS A 51 -21.37 3.45 7.48
C LYS A 51 -21.60 3.54 5.97
N ILE A 52 -20.61 4.05 5.22
CA ILE A 52 -20.71 4.19 3.76
C ILE A 52 -20.70 2.82 3.08
N CYS A 53 -19.86 1.90 3.56
CA CYS A 53 -19.72 0.57 2.97
C CYS A 53 -20.71 -0.47 3.50
N GLY A 54 -21.57 -0.10 4.47
CA GLY A 54 -22.53 -1.04 5.07
C GLY A 54 -21.87 -2.17 5.87
N VAL A 55 -20.68 -1.93 6.41
CA VAL A 55 -19.91 -2.93 7.17
C VAL A 55 -20.30 -2.88 8.64
N SER A 56 -20.67 -4.03 9.21
CA SER A 56 -20.92 -4.19 10.65
C SER A 56 -19.70 -4.78 11.34
N PRO A 57 -18.98 -4.01 12.18
CA PRO A 57 -17.71 -4.46 12.77
C PRO A 57 -17.88 -5.62 13.76
N GLU A 58 -19.07 -5.79 14.37
CA GLU A 58 -19.37 -6.87 15.31
C GLU A 58 -19.72 -8.20 14.60
N ARG A 59 -20.00 -8.17 13.29
CA ARG A 59 -20.40 -9.36 12.55
C ARG A 59 -19.19 -10.09 11.99
N GLU A 60 -18.85 -11.23 12.59
CA GLU A 60 -17.82 -12.11 12.06
C GLU A 60 -18.29 -12.85 10.79
N GLN A 61 -17.37 -13.05 9.86
CA GLN A 61 -17.61 -13.82 8.63
C GLN A 61 -17.21 -15.29 8.83
N HIS A 62 -17.97 -16.18 8.23
CA HIS A 62 -17.56 -17.55 8.00
C HIS A 62 -16.32 -17.54 7.08
N TRP A 63 -15.42 -18.51 7.21
CA TRP A 63 -14.16 -18.54 6.45
C TRP A 63 -14.37 -18.40 4.93
N SER A 64 -15.43 -19.01 4.38
CA SER A 64 -15.74 -18.92 2.94
C SER A 64 -16.20 -17.51 2.53
N ALA A 65 -16.97 -16.82 3.37
CA ALA A 65 -17.38 -15.44 3.12
C ALA A 65 -16.17 -14.48 3.22
N TYR A 66 -15.26 -14.74 4.15
CA TYR A 66 -14.01 -14.00 4.25
C TYR A 66 -13.15 -14.19 2.97
N ALA A 67 -12.95 -15.43 2.54
CA ALA A 67 -12.22 -15.75 1.32
C ALA A 67 -12.84 -15.09 0.08
N LEU A 68 -14.18 -15.14 -0.04
CA LEU A 68 -14.89 -14.48 -1.14
C LEU A 68 -14.71 -12.96 -1.10
N SER A 69 -14.69 -12.36 0.10
CA SER A 69 -14.40 -10.91 0.26
C SER A 69 -13.00 -10.56 -0.22
N VAL A 70 -11.98 -11.38 0.10
CA VAL A 70 -10.61 -11.22 -0.40
C VAL A 70 -10.57 -11.28 -1.93
N LEU A 71 -11.21 -12.28 -2.52
CA LEU A 71 -11.25 -12.45 -3.99
C LEU A 71 -11.96 -11.28 -4.67
N ALA A 72 -13.12 -10.86 -4.15
CA ALA A 72 -13.88 -9.73 -4.68
C ALA A 72 -13.08 -8.43 -4.58
N PHE A 73 -12.40 -8.19 -3.46
CA PHE A 73 -11.53 -7.04 -3.26
C PHE A 73 -10.36 -7.04 -4.25
N SER A 74 -9.70 -8.18 -4.43
CA SER A 74 -8.59 -8.32 -5.37
C SER A 74 -9.05 -8.14 -6.82
N LEU A 75 -10.19 -8.72 -7.20
CA LEU A 75 -10.75 -8.54 -8.54
C LEU A 75 -11.08 -7.07 -8.82
N LEU A 76 -11.72 -6.39 -7.88
CA LEU A 76 -12.01 -4.95 -8.00
C LEU A 76 -10.72 -4.15 -8.14
N GLY A 77 -9.68 -4.49 -7.37
CA GLY A 77 -8.35 -3.88 -7.47
C GLY A 77 -7.75 -4.03 -8.87
N VAL A 78 -7.74 -5.26 -9.42
CA VAL A 78 -7.24 -5.53 -10.77
C VAL A 78 -7.99 -4.71 -11.81
N LEU A 79 -9.34 -4.72 -11.76
CA LEU A 79 -10.16 -3.99 -12.72
C LEU A 79 -9.93 -2.48 -12.64
N THR A 80 -9.84 -1.94 -11.42
CA THR A 80 -9.59 -0.51 -11.21
C THR A 80 -8.22 -0.11 -11.71
N LEU A 81 -7.17 -0.83 -11.32
CA LEU A 81 -5.81 -0.50 -11.72
C LEU A 81 -5.57 -0.71 -13.23
N TYR A 82 -6.15 -1.75 -13.81
CA TYR A 82 -6.15 -1.95 -15.25
C TYR A 82 -6.84 -0.78 -15.96
N GLY A 83 -8.03 -0.40 -15.51
CA GLY A 83 -8.79 0.71 -16.08
C GLY A 83 -8.04 2.04 -16.02
N LEU A 84 -7.43 2.38 -14.89
CA LEU A 84 -6.61 3.61 -14.74
C LEU A 84 -5.46 3.65 -15.74
N GLN A 85 -4.74 2.56 -15.93
CA GLN A 85 -3.64 2.46 -16.88
C GLN A 85 -4.10 2.58 -18.33
N ARG A 86 -5.24 1.97 -18.67
CA ARG A 86 -5.82 2.05 -20.03
C ARG A 86 -6.40 3.40 -20.36
N LEU A 87 -6.83 4.16 -19.36
CA LEU A 87 -7.45 5.48 -19.52
C LEU A 87 -6.51 6.63 -19.20
N GLN A 88 -5.24 6.39 -18.83
CA GLN A 88 -4.35 7.44 -18.33
C GLN A 88 -4.15 8.62 -19.30
N GLY A 89 -4.21 8.41 -20.61
CA GLY A 89 -4.12 9.47 -21.60
C GLY A 89 -5.30 10.46 -21.60
N LEU A 90 -6.44 10.08 -20.97
CA LEU A 90 -7.63 10.91 -20.82
C LEU A 90 -7.75 11.52 -19.41
N LEU A 91 -6.88 11.10 -18.48
CA LEU A 91 -6.94 11.50 -17.09
C LEU A 91 -6.03 12.69 -16.80
N PRO A 92 -6.32 13.51 -15.79
CA PRO A 92 -5.48 14.62 -15.37
C PRO A 92 -4.15 14.15 -14.75
N LEU A 93 -3.26 15.09 -14.44
CA LEU A 93 -1.94 14.82 -13.86
C LEU A 93 -1.05 13.95 -14.77
N ASN A 94 -1.08 14.22 -16.04
CA ASN A 94 -0.26 13.58 -17.08
C ASN A 94 0.62 14.60 -17.81
N PRO A 95 1.61 15.23 -17.16
CA PRO A 95 2.40 16.32 -17.74
C PRO A 95 3.32 15.89 -18.88
N ALA A 96 3.52 14.59 -19.07
CA ALA A 96 4.33 14.02 -20.15
C ALA A 96 3.49 13.47 -21.31
N ASP A 97 2.17 13.74 -21.32
CA ASP A 97 1.21 13.28 -22.36
C ASP A 97 1.32 11.78 -22.66
N MET A 98 1.50 10.99 -21.62
CA MET A 98 1.61 9.52 -21.73
C MET A 98 0.31 8.93 -22.26
N THR A 99 0.42 8.09 -23.29
CA THR A 99 -0.71 7.38 -23.89
C THR A 99 -1.16 6.20 -23.02
N ALA A 100 -2.26 5.55 -23.43
CA ALA A 100 -2.74 4.33 -22.76
C ALA A 100 -1.63 3.26 -22.68
N VAL A 101 -1.44 2.68 -21.50
CA VAL A 101 -0.51 1.54 -21.33
C VAL A 101 -0.99 0.35 -22.17
N ALA A 102 -0.10 -0.39 -22.80
CA ALA A 102 -0.44 -1.56 -23.60
C ALA A 102 -1.28 -2.58 -22.79
N PRO A 103 -2.26 -3.27 -23.39
CA PRO A 103 -3.21 -4.11 -22.63
C PRO A 103 -2.55 -5.22 -21.81
N ASP A 104 -1.57 -5.88 -22.37
CA ASP A 104 -0.78 -6.94 -21.74
C ASP A 104 0.04 -6.41 -20.57
N LEU A 105 0.72 -5.27 -20.76
CA LEU A 105 1.47 -4.60 -19.71
C LEU A 105 0.57 -4.09 -18.59
N ALA A 106 -0.57 -3.48 -18.94
CA ALA A 106 -1.54 -2.97 -17.96
C ALA A 106 -2.14 -4.11 -17.11
N PHE A 107 -2.47 -5.24 -17.74
CA PHE A 107 -2.98 -6.43 -17.02
C PHE A 107 -1.90 -7.00 -16.10
N ASN A 108 -0.71 -7.19 -16.63
CA ASN A 108 0.45 -7.69 -15.90
C ASN A 108 0.76 -6.83 -14.66
N THR A 109 0.83 -5.52 -14.83
CA THR A 109 1.04 -4.57 -13.73
C THR A 109 -0.10 -4.61 -12.71
N ALA A 110 -1.35 -4.66 -13.17
CA ALA A 110 -2.50 -4.72 -12.26
C ALA A 110 -2.47 -5.97 -11.37
N VAL A 111 -2.19 -7.14 -11.95
CA VAL A 111 -2.05 -8.39 -11.18
C VAL A 111 -0.88 -8.30 -10.21
N SER A 112 0.28 -7.81 -10.66
CA SER A 112 1.47 -7.67 -9.84
C SER A 112 1.23 -6.83 -8.58
N PHE A 113 0.64 -5.66 -8.73
CA PHE A 113 0.40 -4.74 -7.60
C PHE A 113 -0.72 -5.23 -6.66
N VAL A 114 -1.77 -5.82 -7.20
CA VAL A 114 -2.88 -6.35 -6.39
C VAL A 114 -2.46 -7.57 -5.58
N THR A 115 -1.56 -8.39 -6.10
CA THR A 115 -1.01 -9.55 -5.38
C THR A 115 0.19 -9.21 -4.48
N ASN A 116 0.53 -7.93 -4.35
CA ASN A 116 1.64 -7.43 -3.54
C ASN A 116 3.02 -7.99 -3.95
N THR A 117 3.19 -8.30 -5.23
CA THR A 117 4.46 -8.79 -5.79
C THR A 117 5.32 -7.62 -6.27
N ASN A 118 4.69 -6.60 -6.84
CA ASN A 118 5.26 -5.32 -7.28
C ASN A 118 6.42 -5.42 -8.26
N TRP A 119 6.55 -6.53 -8.99
CA TRP A 119 7.54 -6.63 -10.07
C TRP A 119 7.08 -5.81 -11.28
N GLN A 120 8.02 -5.16 -11.93
CA GLN A 120 7.80 -4.22 -13.03
C GLN A 120 8.69 -4.56 -14.21
N ASN A 121 8.13 -4.51 -15.41
CA ASN A 121 8.86 -4.61 -16.68
C ASN A 121 8.73 -3.31 -17.50
N TYR A 122 8.64 -2.17 -16.84
CA TYR A 122 8.54 -0.83 -17.40
C TYR A 122 9.25 0.18 -16.50
N GLY A 123 9.62 1.33 -17.04
CA GLY A 123 10.05 2.49 -16.26
C GLY A 123 8.83 3.33 -15.86
N GLY A 124 8.61 3.53 -14.55
CA GLY A 124 7.44 4.28 -14.06
C GLY A 124 7.39 5.70 -14.61
N GLU A 125 8.53 6.38 -14.67
CA GLU A 125 8.69 7.74 -15.14
C GLU A 125 8.46 7.91 -16.67
N SER A 126 8.58 6.84 -17.45
CA SER A 126 8.41 6.85 -18.89
C SER A 126 7.10 6.20 -19.38
N THR A 127 6.34 5.54 -18.48
CA THR A 127 5.18 4.73 -18.86
C THR A 127 3.91 5.14 -18.12
N MET A 128 4.03 5.61 -16.86
CA MET A 128 2.89 5.84 -15.98
C MET A 128 2.73 7.32 -15.65
N SER A 129 1.53 7.88 -15.89
CA SER A 129 1.18 9.24 -15.46
C SER A 129 1.20 9.37 -13.94
N TYR A 130 1.31 10.60 -13.43
CA TYR A 130 1.28 10.84 -11.97
C TYR A 130 0.00 10.31 -11.33
N LEU A 131 -1.15 10.52 -11.98
CA LEU A 131 -2.40 9.99 -11.45
C LEU A 131 -2.39 8.47 -11.37
N THR A 132 -1.91 7.79 -12.41
CA THR A 132 -1.78 6.33 -12.41
C THR A 132 -0.83 5.87 -11.30
N GLN A 133 0.28 6.56 -11.08
CA GLN A 133 1.21 6.23 -10.00
C GLN A 133 0.61 6.48 -8.62
N MET A 134 -0.06 7.63 -8.38
CA MET A 134 -0.62 8.00 -7.07
C MET A 134 -1.85 7.18 -6.71
N VAL A 135 -2.88 7.26 -7.56
CA VAL A 135 -4.20 6.66 -7.30
C VAL A 135 -4.24 5.18 -7.70
N GLY A 136 -3.42 4.81 -8.67
CA GLY A 136 -3.28 3.43 -9.10
C GLY A 136 -2.26 2.67 -8.24
N LEU A 137 -0.99 2.79 -8.57
CA LEU A 137 0.08 1.96 -8.02
C LEU A 137 0.28 2.16 -6.52
N ASN A 138 0.39 3.41 -6.06
CA ASN A 138 0.63 3.69 -4.66
C ASN A 138 -0.53 3.24 -3.75
N VAL A 139 -1.79 3.50 -4.15
CA VAL A 139 -2.95 3.00 -3.40
C VAL A 139 -2.95 1.48 -3.32
N HIS A 140 -2.57 0.78 -4.40
CA HIS A 140 -2.50 -0.68 -4.39
C HIS A 140 -1.36 -1.23 -3.54
N ASN A 141 -0.24 -0.51 -3.38
CA ASN A 141 0.79 -0.88 -2.40
C ASN A 141 0.22 -0.96 -0.98
N PHE A 142 -0.62 0.01 -0.59
CA PHE A 142 -1.33 -0.03 0.69
C PHE A 142 -2.35 -1.15 0.77
N LEU A 143 -3.23 -1.21 -0.22
CA LEU A 143 -4.39 -2.11 -0.19
C LEU A 143 -3.98 -3.58 -0.27
N SER A 144 -2.98 -3.91 -1.09
CA SER A 144 -2.48 -5.28 -1.20
C SER A 144 -1.73 -5.72 0.07
N ALA A 145 -0.90 -4.85 0.65
CA ALA A 145 -0.27 -5.11 1.95
C ALA A 145 -1.32 -5.29 3.05
N ALA A 146 -2.34 -4.41 3.09
CA ALA A 146 -3.44 -4.52 4.05
C ALA A 146 -4.21 -5.83 3.91
N ALA A 147 -4.49 -6.26 2.67
CA ALA A 147 -5.15 -7.54 2.41
C ALA A 147 -4.31 -8.73 2.90
N GLY A 148 -3.00 -8.71 2.64
CA GLY A 148 -2.07 -9.74 3.12
C GLY A 148 -2.04 -9.84 4.65
N ILE A 149 -1.94 -8.71 5.34
CA ILE A 149 -1.95 -8.64 6.81
C ILE A 149 -3.32 -9.09 7.36
N ALA A 150 -4.43 -8.72 6.71
CA ALA A 150 -5.77 -9.16 7.12
C ALA A 150 -5.93 -10.69 7.00
N VAL A 151 -5.43 -11.29 5.92
CA VAL A 151 -5.42 -12.76 5.73
C VAL A 151 -4.54 -13.43 6.79
N ALA A 152 -3.37 -12.88 7.09
CA ALA A 152 -2.51 -13.38 8.16
C ALA A 152 -3.20 -13.33 9.53
N ALA A 153 -3.89 -12.22 9.84
CA ALA A 153 -4.66 -12.10 11.08
C ALA A 153 -5.79 -13.12 11.16
N ALA A 154 -6.53 -13.38 10.06
CA ALA A 154 -7.56 -14.41 10.01
C ALA A 154 -6.97 -15.81 10.22
N LEU A 155 -5.81 -16.10 9.65
CA LEU A 155 -5.09 -17.36 9.83
C LEU A 155 -4.66 -17.55 11.30
N ILE A 156 -4.06 -16.53 11.92
CA ILE A 156 -3.66 -16.55 13.33
C ILE A 156 -4.87 -16.78 14.23
N ARG A 157 -6.00 -16.09 13.98
CA ARG A 157 -7.26 -16.30 14.72
C ARG A 157 -7.76 -17.75 14.58
N SER A 158 -7.63 -18.33 13.37
CA SER A 158 -8.05 -19.70 13.12
C SER A 158 -7.24 -20.72 13.93
N PHE A 159 -5.95 -20.50 14.09
CA PHE A 159 -5.11 -21.35 14.94
C PHE A 159 -5.35 -21.13 16.45
N ALA A 160 -5.62 -19.89 16.86
CA ALA A 160 -5.85 -19.56 18.26
C ALA A 160 -7.22 -20.01 18.77
N ARG A 161 -8.23 -20.05 17.90
CA ARG A 161 -9.62 -20.40 18.26
C ARG A 161 -9.90 -21.88 17.96
N ARG A 162 -9.99 -22.68 18.99
CA ARG A 162 -10.41 -24.09 18.82
C ARG A 162 -11.89 -24.15 18.45
N GLN A 163 -12.20 -24.79 17.31
CA GLN A 163 -13.58 -25.08 16.83
C GLN A 163 -14.43 -23.88 16.37
N SER A 164 -13.86 -22.73 16.05
CA SER A 164 -14.61 -21.63 15.44
C SER A 164 -14.65 -21.76 13.90
N ARG A 165 -15.82 -21.57 13.31
CA ARG A 165 -15.98 -21.47 11.85
C ARG A 165 -15.87 -20.04 11.34
N THR A 166 -15.78 -19.06 12.24
CA THR A 166 -15.64 -17.65 11.92
C THR A 166 -14.21 -17.19 12.14
N VAL A 167 -13.71 -16.32 11.26
CA VAL A 167 -12.30 -15.90 11.22
C VAL A 167 -12.11 -14.39 11.35
N GLY A 168 -13.18 -13.68 11.72
CA GLY A 168 -13.22 -12.22 11.79
C GLY A 168 -14.00 -11.61 10.61
N ASN A 169 -13.74 -10.35 10.30
CA ASN A 169 -14.37 -9.66 9.17
C ASN A 169 -13.31 -8.99 8.30
N PHE A 170 -13.18 -9.42 7.05
CA PHE A 170 -12.18 -8.94 6.12
C PHE A 170 -12.20 -7.42 5.94
N TRP A 171 -13.38 -6.83 5.78
CA TRP A 171 -13.54 -5.39 5.56
C TRP A 171 -13.10 -4.57 6.77
N VAL A 172 -13.36 -5.09 7.96
CA VAL A 172 -12.91 -4.49 9.22
C VAL A 172 -11.38 -4.60 9.35
N ASP A 173 -10.84 -5.77 9.07
CA ASP A 173 -9.40 -6.03 9.18
C ASP A 173 -8.60 -5.14 8.20
N VAL A 174 -9.01 -5.08 6.93
CA VAL A 174 -8.37 -4.21 5.92
C VAL A 174 -8.47 -2.74 6.32
N THR A 175 -9.64 -2.28 6.75
CA THR A 175 -9.81 -0.88 7.16
C THR A 175 -8.91 -0.53 8.35
N ARG A 176 -8.89 -1.38 9.37
CA ARG A 176 -8.10 -1.13 10.58
C ARG A 176 -6.61 -1.15 10.30
N VAL A 177 -6.11 -2.16 9.59
CA VAL A 177 -4.68 -2.22 9.30
C VAL A 177 -4.23 -1.07 8.42
N THR A 178 -5.05 -0.66 7.46
CA THR A 178 -4.75 0.50 6.61
C THR A 178 -4.68 1.78 7.44
N LEU A 179 -5.71 2.08 8.23
CA LEU A 179 -5.82 3.33 8.97
C LEU A 179 -4.85 3.43 10.14
N TYR A 180 -4.73 2.38 10.94
CA TYR A 180 -3.99 2.44 12.22
C TYR A 180 -2.55 1.97 12.14
N VAL A 181 -2.20 1.14 11.15
CA VAL A 181 -0.85 0.57 11.02
C VAL A 181 -0.12 1.16 9.82
N LEU A 182 -0.63 0.93 8.61
CA LEU A 182 0.10 1.30 7.39
C LEU A 182 0.18 2.81 7.20
N LEU A 183 -0.95 3.50 7.23
CA LEU A 183 -1.01 4.93 6.91
C LEU A 183 -0.17 5.79 7.86
N PRO A 184 -0.17 5.62 9.19
CA PRO A 184 0.68 6.39 10.08
C PRO A 184 2.18 6.13 9.85
N LEU A 185 2.57 4.87 9.63
CA LEU A 185 3.96 4.51 9.37
C LEU A 185 4.46 5.08 8.04
N CYS A 186 3.65 4.95 6.99
CA CYS A 186 3.98 5.49 5.68
C CYS A 186 4.04 7.02 5.67
N PHE A 187 3.14 7.67 6.40
CA PHE A 187 3.18 9.13 6.55
C PHE A 187 4.49 9.60 7.20
N LEU A 188 4.89 8.98 8.30
CA LEU A 188 6.14 9.30 8.98
C LEU A 188 7.36 9.04 8.09
N GLY A 189 7.40 7.92 7.39
CA GLY A 189 8.50 7.58 6.49
C GLY A 189 8.57 8.49 5.27
N ALA A 190 7.43 8.83 4.68
CA ALA A 190 7.38 9.80 3.58
C ALA A 190 7.90 11.18 4.01
N MET A 191 7.55 11.64 5.23
CA MET A 191 8.07 12.88 5.79
C MET A 191 9.60 12.86 5.92
N VAL A 192 10.17 11.74 6.36
CA VAL A 192 11.64 11.58 6.44
C VAL A 192 12.27 11.65 5.05
N LEU A 193 11.71 10.98 4.05
CA LEU A 193 12.23 11.01 2.68
C LEU A 193 12.16 12.42 2.06
N VAL A 194 11.04 13.11 2.25
CA VAL A 194 10.89 14.50 1.78
C VAL A 194 11.90 15.41 2.48
N TRP A 195 12.12 15.25 3.77
CA TRP A 195 13.15 15.99 4.51
C TRP A 195 14.56 15.73 3.99
N GLN A 196 14.83 14.51 3.52
CA GLN A 196 16.10 14.14 2.87
C GLN A 196 16.22 14.62 1.41
N GLY A 197 15.22 15.35 0.88
CA GLY A 197 15.25 15.93 -0.46
C GLY A 197 14.66 15.07 -1.55
N VAL A 198 13.98 13.97 -1.21
CA VAL A 198 13.24 13.18 -2.22
C VAL A 198 12.07 14.00 -2.75
N PRO A 199 11.90 14.14 -4.09
CA PRO A 199 10.83 14.94 -4.67
C PRO A 199 9.43 14.50 -4.20
N GLN A 200 8.59 15.49 -3.87
CA GLN A 200 7.18 15.30 -3.57
C GLN A 200 6.39 16.46 -4.17
N ASN A 201 6.15 16.39 -5.47
CA ASN A 201 5.51 17.44 -6.22
C ASN A 201 4.69 16.88 -7.40
N VAL A 202 4.04 17.75 -8.15
CA VAL A 202 3.31 17.41 -9.37
C VAL A 202 3.81 18.25 -10.57
N ASN A 203 5.05 18.75 -10.50
CA ASN A 203 5.66 19.55 -11.55
C ASN A 203 5.90 18.71 -12.80
N ALA A 204 5.96 19.38 -13.96
CA ALA A 204 6.44 18.75 -15.18
C ALA A 204 7.90 18.32 -15.05
N TYR A 205 8.32 17.35 -15.85
CA TYR A 205 9.71 16.89 -15.86
C TYR A 205 10.65 18.03 -16.24
N SER A 206 11.77 18.10 -15.55
CA SER A 206 12.83 19.06 -15.83
C SER A 206 13.80 18.48 -16.83
N VAL A 207 14.26 19.31 -17.79
CA VAL A 207 15.28 18.92 -18.77
C VAL A 207 16.56 19.64 -18.44
N GLY A 208 17.61 18.88 -18.23
CA GLY A 208 18.97 19.39 -18.05
C GLY A 208 19.86 18.99 -19.21
N THR A 209 21.02 19.65 -19.33
CA THR A 209 22.06 19.28 -20.30
C THR A 209 23.24 18.69 -19.53
N THR A 210 23.69 17.51 -19.92
CA THR A 210 24.88 16.87 -19.33
C THR A 210 26.14 17.61 -19.75
N LEU A 211 27.26 17.32 -19.10
CA LEU A 211 28.56 17.89 -19.45
C LEU A 211 28.97 17.56 -20.91
N ASP A 212 28.51 16.45 -21.42
CA ASP A 212 28.74 16.01 -22.82
C ASP A 212 27.77 16.64 -23.83
N GLY A 213 26.89 17.57 -23.38
CA GLY A 213 25.91 18.24 -24.24
C GLY A 213 24.63 17.44 -24.54
N ALA A 214 24.46 16.24 -23.99
CA ALA A 214 23.25 15.44 -24.15
C ALA A 214 22.11 15.99 -23.28
N LYS A 215 20.86 15.88 -23.75
CA LYS A 215 19.68 16.22 -22.97
C LYS A 215 19.34 15.07 -22.03
N GLN A 216 19.18 15.38 -20.76
CA GLN A 216 18.74 14.45 -19.73
C GLN A 216 17.42 14.93 -19.13
N VAL A 217 16.44 14.04 -19.05
CA VAL A 217 15.15 14.31 -18.41
C VAL A 217 15.22 13.88 -16.96
N PHE A 218 14.91 14.80 -16.06
CA PHE A 218 14.78 14.52 -14.63
C PHE A 218 13.29 14.37 -14.29
N ALA A 219 12.89 13.15 -13.99
CA ALA A 219 11.54 12.88 -13.55
C ALA A 219 11.23 13.61 -12.24
N GLN A 220 10.03 14.16 -12.17
CA GLN A 220 9.46 14.78 -10.98
C GLN A 220 8.30 13.90 -10.49
N GLY A 221 7.57 14.33 -9.47
CA GLY A 221 6.36 13.64 -9.05
C GLY A 221 6.30 13.35 -7.55
N PRO A 222 5.30 12.59 -7.11
CA PRO A 222 5.08 12.26 -5.69
C PRO A 222 5.96 11.08 -5.22
N VAL A 223 7.26 11.17 -5.46
CA VAL A 223 8.22 10.06 -5.26
C VAL A 223 8.38 9.71 -3.78
N GLY A 224 8.47 10.73 -2.90
CA GLY A 224 8.68 10.51 -1.46
C GLY A 224 7.58 9.64 -0.82
N SER A 225 6.31 9.87 -1.17
CA SER A 225 5.20 9.05 -0.68
C SER A 225 5.19 7.66 -1.30
N GLN A 226 5.52 7.54 -2.58
CA GLN A 226 5.49 6.26 -3.29
C GLN A 226 6.62 5.32 -2.85
N MET A 227 7.80 5.85 -2.57
CA MET A 227 8.95 5.02 -2.18
C MET A 227 8.81 4.41 -0.79
N TRP A 228 8.03 5.03 0.12
CA TRP A 228 7.86 4.53 1.48
C TRP A 228 6.67 3.56 1.61
N CYS A 229 5.75 3.56 0.69
CA CYS A 229 4.58 2.68 0.69
C CYS A 229 4.84 1.40 -0.09
#